data_0b99a6e6f7b7cbfebb11a51066f0417a
#
_entry.id   0b99a6e6f7b7cbfebb11a51066f0417a
#
_cell.length_a   1.000
_cell.length_b   1.000
_cell.length_c   1.000
_cell.angle_alpha   90.00
_cell.angle_beta   90.00
_cell.angle_gamma   90.00
#
_symmetry.space_group_name_H-M   'P 1'
#
loop_
_entity.id
_entity.type
_entity.pdbx_description
1 polymer ?
#
loop_
_entity_poly.entity_id
_entity_poly.type
_entity_poly.pdbx_seq_one_letter_code
_entity_poly.pdbx_strand_id
1 'polypeptide(L)'
;MIIKQLLDEDFVNYKTPSMFIGFPSCSWKCEKECGEHCCQNSALAQSPNINVSINALIERYMKNPITHAVVCGGLEPMDSWDDLQCFILNFRYWSNDDIVIYTGYNEDEIQDKLEWLELYGPIIVKFGRYIPNQQPHYDSVLGVKLASHNQYAKVVSVE
;
A
#
# COMPACT_ATOMS: atom_id res chain seq x y z
N MET A 1 7.94 8.11 -11.88
CA MET A 1 7.07 7.85 -10.71
C MET A 1 7.45 8.77 -9.56
N ILE A 2 6.48 9.35 -8.92
CA ILE A 2 6.68 10.23 -7.77
C ILE A 2 6.31 9.46 -6.50
N ILE A 3 7.20 9.47 -5.52
CA ILE A 3 6.98 8.85 -4.21
C ILE A 3 7.38 9.82 -3.09
N LYS A 4 7.02 9.51 -1.86
CA LYS A 4 7.43 10.29 -0.68
C LYS A 4 8.37 9.54 0.23
N GLN A 5 8.36 8.23 0.19
CA GLN A 5 9.20 7.40 1.04
C GLN A 5 9.60 6.12 0.33
N LEU A 6 10.82 5.68 0.58
CA LEU A 6 11.32 4.39 0.15
C LEU A 6 12.12 3.78 1.29
N LEU A 7 11.70 2.60 1.73
CA LEU A 7 12.46 1.76 2.66
C LEU A 7 12.85 0.48 1.95
N ASP A 8 14.13 0.18 1.91
CA ASP A 8 14.60 -1.07 1.30
C ASP A 8 14.10 -2.29 2.05
N GLU A 9 13.99 -2.18 3.37
CA GLU A 9 13.58 -3.26 4.24
C GLU A 9 12.63 -2.74 5.31
N ASP A 10 11.39 -3.19 5.24
CA ASP A 10 10.33 -2.92 6.20
C ASP A 10 9.86 -4.23 6.82
N PHE A 11 9.79 -4.28 8.16
CA PHE A 11 9.42 -5.47 8.92
C PHE A 11 8.12 -5.27 9.71
N VAL A 12 7.43 -4.13 9.54
CA VAL A 12 6.29 -3.77 10.40
C VAL A 12 4.94 -3.78 9.70
N ASN A 13 4.90 -3.67 8.37
CA ASN A 13 3.65 -3.54 7.63
C ASN A 13 3.16 -4.84 6.98
N TYR A 14 3.99 -5.86 6.95
CA TYR A 14 3.62 -7.17 6.44
C TYR A 14 4.45 -8.25 7.16
N LYS A 15 3.90 -9.46 7.22
CA LYS A 15 4.56 -10.63 7.84
C LYS A 15 5.87 -11.03 7.16
N THR A 16 6.05 -10.67 5.89
CA THR A 16 7.27 -10.96 5.13
C THR A 16 8.11 -9.68 5.02
N PRO A 17 9.44 -9.73 5.15
CA PRO A 17 10.29 -8.56 4.92
C PRO A 17 10.04 -7.95 3.56
N SER A 18 9.80 -6.65 3.50
CA SER A 18 9.27 -5.98 2.32
C SER A 18 10.04 -4.72 1.97
N MET A 19 10.08 -4.37 0.68
CA MET A 19 10.36 -3.00 0.28
C MET A 19 9.09 -2.18 0.50
N PHE A 20 9.19 -1.03 1.16
CA PHE A 20 8.06 -0.13 1.37
C PHE A 20 8.18 1.08 0.45
N ILE A 21 7.11 1.35 -0.30
CA ILE A 21 6.99 2.50 -1.20
C ILE A 21 5.86 3.40 -0.66
N GLY A 22 6.20 4.62 -0.26
CA GLY A 22 5.24 5.62 0.21
C GLY A 22 4.75 6.50 -0.92
N PHE A 23 3.47 6.41 -1.26
CA PHE A 23 2.84 7.16 -2.35
C PHE A 23 2.56 8.61 -1.97
N PRO A 24 2.51 9.55 -2.95
CA PRO A 24 2.59 10.98 -2.65
C PRO A 24 1.27 11.69 -2.43
N SER A 25 0.12 11.09 -2.79
CA SER A 25 -1.17 11.77 -2.84
C SER A 25 -2.20 11.12 -1.92
N CYS A 26 -3.12 11.94 -1.40
CA CYS A 26 -4.26 11.47 -0.63
C CYS A 26 -5.40 12.49 -0.74
N SER A 27 -6.63 11.98 -0.84
CA SER A 27 -7.85 12.81 -0.81
C SER A 27 -8.28 13.22 0.61
N TRP A 28 -7.55 12.76 1.65
CA TRP A 28 -7.80 13.08 3.06
C TRP A 28 -9.18 12.61 3.56
N LYS A 29 -9.69 11.49 3.04
CA LYS A 29 -11.00 10.96 3.41
C LYS A 29 -11.12 10.62 4.89
N CYS A 30 -10.03 10.12 5.51
CA CYS A 30 -10.04 9.82 6.95
C CYS A 30 -10.36 11.06 7.78
N GLU A 31 -9.70 12.18 7.48
CA GLU A 31 -9.91 13.44 8.19
C GLU A 31 -11.27 14.06 7.89
N LYS A 32 -11.74 13.95 6.64
CA LYS A 32 -13.06 14.42 6.24
C LYS A 32 -14.17 13.67 6.97
N GLU A 33 -14.02 12.37 7.18
CA GLU A 33 -15.03 11.55 7.87
C GLU A 33 -14.98 11.69 9.38
N CYS A 34 -13.78 11.76 9.99
CA CYS A 34 -13.68 11.94 11.44
C CYS A 34 -13.90 13.37 11.91
N GLY A 35 -13.87 14.34 11.00
CA GLY A 35 -14.08 15.76 11.30
C GLY A 35 -12.95 16.45 12.05
N GLU A 36 -11.80 15.81 12.19
CA GLU A 36 -10.63 16.35 12.86
C GLU A 36 -9.33 15.93 12.17
N HIS A 37 -8.21 16.51 12.56
CA HIS A 37 -6.90 16.19 12.01
C HIS A 37 -6.37 14.88 12.62
N CYS A 38 -6.84 13.75 12.10
CA CYS A 38 -6.57 12.42 12.66
C CYS A 38 -5.64 11.54 11.82
N CYS A 39 -5.12 12.02 10.71
CA CYS A 39 -4.31 11.21 9.80
C CYS A 39 -2.98 10.77 10.43
N GLN A 40 -2.72 9.46 10.43
CA GLN A 40 -1.47 8.89 10.91
C GLN A 40 -0.27 9.23 10.02
N ASN A 41 -0.50 9.62 8.77
CA ASN A 41 0.52 9.90 7.77
C ASN A 41 0.72 11.41 7.51
N SER A 42 0.26 12.29 8.39
CA SER A 42 0.35 13.74 8.19
C SER A 42 1.80 14.21 8.06
N ALA A 43 2.73 13.65 8.83
CA ALA A 43 4.15 13.98 8.71
C ALA A 43 4.73 13.58 7.35
N LEU A 44 4.33 12.43 6.81
CA LEU A 44 4.74 11.98 5.48
C LEU A 44 4.19 12.92 4.39
N ALA A 45 2.97 13.40 4.55
CA ALA A 45 2.35 14.33 3.60
C ALA A 45 3.16 15.63 3.44
N GLN A 46 3.83 16.06 4.48
CA GLN A 46 4.66 17.26 4.48
C GLN A 46 6.09 17.02 3.99
N SER A 47 6.51 15.77 3.84
CA SER A 47 7.83 15.43 3.34
C SER A 47 7.96 15.75 1.84
N PRO A 48 9.19 15.98 1.32
CA PRO A 48 9.38 16.28 -0.09
C PRO A 48 9.05 15.06 -0.98
N ASN A 49 8.63 15.33 -2.20
CA ASN A 49 8.47 14.30 -3.22
C ASN A 49 9.83 13.84 -3.72
N ILE A 50 9.90 12.56 -4.07
CA ILE A 50 11.08 11.93 -4.66
C ILE A 50 10.69 11.45 -6.05
N ASN A 51 11.43 11.85 -7.07
CA ASN A 51 11.24 11.34 -8.43
C ASN A 51 12.17 10.14 -8.64
N VAL A 52 11.60 8.99 -8.95
CA VAL A 52 12.34 7.74 -9.13
C VAL A 52 11.77 6.97 -10.32
N SER A 53 12.64 6.32 -11.10
CA SER A 53 12.15 5.45 -12.15
C SER A 53 11.67 4.11 -11.58
N ILE A 54 10.65 3.55 -12.20
CA ILE A 54 10.13 2.22 -11.83
C ILE A 54 11.22 1.15 -12.00
N ASN A 55 12.02 1.24 -13.07
CA ASN A 55 13.11 0.30 -13.29
C ASN A 55 14.16 0.36 -12.17
N ALA A 56 14.48 1.56 -11.66
CA ALA A 56 15.40 1.71 -10.54
C ALA A 56 14.84 1.08 -9.25
N LEU A 57 13.55 1.23 -8.98
CA LEU A 57 12.90 0.58 -7.85
C LEU A 57 12.98 -0.95 -7.94
N ILE A 58 12.64 -1.49 -9.10
CA ILE A 58 12.67 -2.94 -9.34
C ILE A 58 14.09 -3.49 -9.25
N GLU A 59 15.05 -2.83 -9.86
CA GLU A 59 16.46 -3.23 -9.78
C GLU A 59 16.94 -3.26 -8.33
N ARG A 60 16.61 -2.23 -7.54
CA ARG A 60 16.95 -2.15 -6.13
C ARG A 60 16.31 -3.27 -5.32
N TYR A 61 15.04 -3.58 -5.61
CA TYR A 61 14.33 -4.71 -5.01
C TYR A 61 15.00 -6.05 -5.34
N MET A 62 15.27 -6.29 -6.62
CA MET A 62 15.83 -7.57 -7.07
C MET A 62 17.25 -7.84 -6.54
N LYS A 63 18.01 -6.81 -6.24
CA LYS A 63 19.35 -6.93 -5.66
C LYS A 63 19.35 -7.21 -4.16
N ASN A 64 18.24 -7.01 -3.48
CA ASN A 64 18.14 -7.22 -2.03
C ASN A 64 17.72 -8.66 -1.74
N PRO A 65 18.58 -9.50 -1.11
CA PRO A 65 18.24 -10.89 -0.82
C PRO A 65 17.32 -11.07 0.39
N ILE A 66 17.03 -10.00 1.13
CA ILE A 66 16.27 -10.06 2.39
C ILE A 66 14.77 -9.95 2.12
N THR A 67 14.35 -9.11 1.17
CA THR A 67 12.94 -8.83 0.92
C THR A 67 12.31 -9.77 -0.08
N HIS A 68 11.08 -10.19 0.20
CA HIS A 68 10.28 -11.09 -0.63
C HIS A 68 8.84 -10.59 -0.78
N ALA A 69 8.63 -9.29 -0.61
CA ALA A 69 7.35 -8.63 -0.84
C ALA A 69 7.57 -7.13 -1.07
N VAL A 70 6.57 -6.47 -1.64
CA VAL A 70 6.52 -5.00 -1.74
C VAL A 70 5.24 -4.52 -1.06
N VAL A 71 5.37 -3.53 -0.19
CA VAL A 71 4.23 -2.83 0.41
C VAL A 71 4.10 -1.44 -0.20
N CYS A 72 2.97 -1.19 -0.82
CA CYS A 72 2.57 0.11 -1.34
C CYS A 72 1.66 0.78 -0.32
N GLY A 73 2.13 1.84 0.27
CA GLY A 73 1.41 2.55 1.32
C GLY A 73 1.75 4.03 1.30
N GLY A 74 1.96 4.61 2.46
CA GLY A 74 2.24 6.03 2.61
C GLY A 74 0.96 6.82 2.67
N LEU A 75 0.74 7.79 1.75
CA LEU A 75 -0.55 8.47 1.68
C LEU A 75 -1.61 7.52 1.10
N GLU A 76 -1.96 7.65 -0.14
CA GLU A 76 -3.00 6.79 -0.73
C GLU A 76 -2.56 6.28 -2.11
N PRO A 77 -2.14 5.00 -2.22
CA PRO A 77 -1.72 4.45 -3.50
C PRO A 77 -2.78 4.50 -4.60
N MET A 78 -4.06 4.33 -4.24
CA MET A 78 -5.15 4.35 -5.21
C MET A 78 -5.37 5.72 -5.85
N ASP A 79 -4.91 6.80 -5.20
CA ASP A 79 -4.97 8.16 -5.77
C ASP A 79 -3.81 8.44 -6.75
N SER A 80 -2.84 7.54 -6.84
CA SER A 80 -1.77 7.53 -7.85
C SER A 80 -1.90 6.31 -8.76
N TRP A 81 -3.09 6.08 -9.27
CA TRP A 81 -3.47 4.83 -9.93
C TRP A 81 -2.60 4.50 -11.15
N ASP A 82 -2.31 5.47 -12.00
CA ASP A 82 -1.49 5.24 -13.19
C ASP A 82 -0.08 4.78 -12.84
N ASP A 83 0.54 5.41 -11.86
CA ASP A 83 1.86 5.01 -11.36
C ASP A 83 1.83 3.64 -10.70
N LEU A 84 0.79 3.35 -9.92
CA LEU A 84 0.62 2.05 -9.27
C LEU A 84 0.47 0.93 -10.31
N GLN A 85 -0.35 1.14 -11.34
CA GLN A 85 -0.51 0.18 -12.44
C GLN A 85 0.81 -0.06 -13.17
N CYS A 86 1.52 0.99 -13.52
CA CYS A 86 2.82 0.88 -14.20
C CYS A 86 3.83 0.12 -13.34
N PHE A 87 3.85 0.39 -12.04
CA PHE A 87 4.73 -0.33 -11.12
C PHE A 87 4.39 -1.83 -11.09
N ILE A 88 3.12 -2.18 -10.90
CA ILE A 88 2.67 -3.58 -10.82
C ILE A 88 3.00 -4.34 -12.10
N LEU A 89 2.71 -3.78 -13.27
CA LEU A 89 3.02 -4.39 -14.56
C LEU A 89 4.51 -4.70 -14.70
N ASN A 90 5.36 -3.73 -14.40
CA ASN A 90 6.80 -3.91 -14.48
C ASN A 90 7.33 -4.88 -13.43
N PHE A 91 6.82 -4.81 -12.21
CA PHE A 91 7.23 -5.71 -11.13
C PHE A 91 6.89 -7.16 -11.47
N ARG A 92 5.68 -7.42 -11.99
CA ARG A 92 5.23 -8.77 -12.38
C ARG A 92 6.05 -9.38 -13.52
N TYR A 93 6.67 -8.57 -14.34
CA TYR A 93 7.60 -9.07 -15.36
C TYR A 93 8.82 -9.76 -14.72
N TRP A 94 9.26 -9.30 -13.54
CA TRP A 94 10.49 -9.78 -12.90
C TRP A 94 10.24 -10.68 -11.67
N SER A 95 9.11 -10.55 -11.00
CA SER A 95 8.87 -11.24 -9.74
C SER A 95 7.39 -11.60 -9.54
N ASN A 96 7.15 -12.75 -8.92
CA ASN A 96 5.84 -13.19 -8.43
C ASN A 96 5.69 -12.98 -6.92
N ASP A 97 6.60 -12.28 -6.29
CA ASP A 97 6.52 -11.99 -4.85
C ASP A 97 5.27 -11.20 -4.50
N ASP A 98 4.87 -11.24 -3.25
CA ASP A 98 3.66 -10.59 -2.78
C ASP A 98 3.71 -9.07 -2.99
N ILE A 99 2.60 -8.51 -3.47
CA ILE A 99 2.35 -7.08 -3.49
C ILE A 99 1.23 -6.80 -2.50
N VAL A 100 1.49 -5.91 -1.56
CA VAL A 100 0.53 -5.48 -0.55
C VAL A 100 0.20 -4.00 -0.78
N ILE A 101 -1.08 -3.66 -0.84
CA ILE A 101 -1.53 -2.29 -1.05
C ILE A 101 -2.36 -1.86 0.16
N TYR A 102 -1.92 -0.80 0.82
CA TYR A 102 -2.65 -0.17 1.92
C TYR A 102 -3.51 0.95 1.35
N THR A 103 -4.83 0.81 1.45
CA THR A 103 -5.77 1.85 1.02
C THR A 103 -6.74 2.22 2.14
N GLY A 104 -7.13 3.49 2.18
CA GLY A 104 -8.23 3.95 3.01
C GLY A 104 -9.60 3.76 2.36
N TYR A 105 -9.64 3.37 1.09
CA TYR A 105 -10.92 3.09 0.42
C TYR A 105 -11.53 1.78 0.94
N ASN A 106 -12.86 1.71 0.87
CA ASN A 106 -13.62 0.48 1.05
C ASN A 106 -13.72 -0.25 -0.30
N GLU A 107 -14.02 -1.54 -0.28
CA GLU A 107 -14.08 -2.36 -1.49
C GLU A 107 -15.06 -1.80 -2.54
N ASP A 108 -16.23 -1.37 -2.09
CA ASP A 108 -17.29 -0.85 -2.97
C ASP A 108 -16.93 0.46 -3.66
N GLU A 109 -15.94 1.17 -3.15
CA GLU A 109 -15.50 2.44 -3.74
C GLU A 109 -14.50 2.27 -4.88
N ILE A 110 -13.85 1.11 -4.99
CA ILE A 110 -12.75 0.85 -5.94
C ILE A 110 -12.90 -0.46 -6.71
N GLN A 111 -14.12 -0.90 -6.99
CA GLN A 111 -14.39 -2.17 -7.67
C GLN A 111 -13.67 -2.31 -9.01
N ASP A 112 -13.66 -1.27 -9.82
CA ASP A 112 -12.96 -1.24 -11.11
C ASP A 112 -11.45 -1.49 -10.97
N LYS A 113 -10.85 -0.91 -9.92
CA LYS A 113 -9.44 -1.12 -9.62
C LYS A 113 -9.16 -2.54 -9.13
N LEU A 114 -10.03 -3.08 -8.29
CA LEU A 114 -9.90 -4.46 -7.79
C LEU A 114 -9.99 -5.47 -8.93
N GLU A 115 -10.93 -5.29 -9.85
CA GLU A 115 -11.06 -6.15 -11.04
C GLU A 115 -9.77 -6.13 -11.89
N TRP A 116 -9.15 -4.97 -12.03
CA TRP A 116 -7.86 -4.87 -12.71
C TRP A 116 -6.75 -5.60 -11.95
N LEU A 117 -6.68 -5.42 -10.62
CA LEU A 117 -5.65 -6.04 -9.78
C LEU A 117 -5.73 -7.58 -9.83
N GLU A 118 -6.94 -8.14 -9.91
CA GLU A 118 -7.15 -9.58 -10.01
C GLU A 118 -6.41 -10.21 -11.20
N LEU A 119 -6.17 -9.46 -12.26
CA LEU A 119 -5.52 -9.95 -13.48
C LEU A 119 -4.01 -10.15 -13.31
N TYR A 120 -3.39 -9.57 -12.28
CA TYR A 120 -1.94 -9.52 -12.14
C TYR A 120 -1.39 -10.35 -10.97
N GLY A 121 -2.03 -11.47 -10.70
CA GLY A 121 -1.63 -12.40 -9.66
C GLY A 121 -2.16 -12.03 -8.28
N PRO A 122 -1.83 -12.80 -7.26
CA PRO A 122 -2.33 -12.52 -5.94
C PRO A 122 -1.75 -11.21 -5.40
N ILE A 123 -2.63 -10.25 -5.16
CA ILE A 123 -2.32 -8.98 -4.56
C ILE A 123 -3.13 -8.86 -3.28
N ILE A 124 -2.49 -8.48 -2.20
CA ILE A 124 -3.16 -8.30 -0.91
C ILE A 124 -3.54 -6.83 -0.79
N VAL A 125 -4.81 -6.56 -0.51
CA VAL A 125 -5.29 -5.19 -0.29
C VAL A 125 -5.81 -5.06 1.12
N LYS A 126 -5.29 -4.09 1.85
CA LYS A 126 -5.79 -3.68 3.16
C LYS A 126 -6.74 -2.50 2.95
N PHE A 127 -7.98 -2.66 3.38
CA PHE A 127 -9.08 -1.71 3.19
C PHE A 127 -9.39 -0.94 4.47
N GLY A 128 -10.05 0.18 4.30
CA GLY A 128 -10.73 0.89 5.36
C GLY A 128 -9.98 2.10 5.87
N ARG A 129 -10.73 3.17 6.14
CA ARG A 129 -10.22 4.42 6.67
C ARG A 129 -9.84 4.27 8.14
N TYR A 130 -8.79 4.99 8.55
CA TYR A 130 -8.44 5.06 9.95
C TYR A 130 -9.54 5.77 10.76
N ILE A 131 -9.97 5.12 11.84
CA ILE A 131 -10.89 5.69 12.82
C ILE A 131 -10.13 5.81 14.14
N PRO A 132 -9.99 7.03 14.73
CA PRO A 132 -9.23 7.21 15.94
C PRO A 132 -9.91 6.58 17.17
N ASN A 133 -9.13 6.37 18.24
CA ASN A 133 -9.59 5.91 19.54
C ASN A 133 -10.22 4.52 19.59
N GLN A 134 -9.76 3.63 18.69
CA GLN A 134 -10.17 2.23 18.68
C GLN A 134 -9.03 1.32 19.11
N GLN A 135 -9.37 0.15 19.63
CA GLN A 135 -8.40 -0.87 19.96
C GLN A 135 -7.83 -1.48 18.67
N PRO A 136 -6.50 -1.56 18.51
CA PRO A 136 -5.89 -2.29 17.41
C PRO A 136 -6.32 -3.77 17.43
N HIS A 137 -6.43 -4.37 16.25
CA HIS A 137 -6.71 -5.79 16.12
C HIS A 137 -5.73 -6.46 15.17
N TYR A 138 -5.46 -7.74 15.40
CA TYR A 138 -4.58 -8.53 14.56
C TYR A 138 -5.28 -8.96 13.28
N ASP A 139 -4.62 -8.75 12.14
CA ASP A 139 -5.07 -9.24 10.84
C ASP A 139 -4.19 -10.41 10.40
N SER A 140 -4.81 -11.58 10.17
CA SER A 140 -4.07 -12.80 9.85
C SER A 140 -3.51 -12.82 8.44
N VAL A 141 -4.11 -12.09 7.51
CA VAL A 141 -3.64 -12.00 6.11
C VAL A 141 -2.33 -11.22 6.07
N LEU A 142 -2.28 -10.09 6.76
CA LEU A 142 -1.08 -9.26 6.84
C LEU A 142 -0.06 -9.78 7.87
N GLY A 143 -0.53 -10.43 8.93
CA GLY A 143 0.30 -10.83 10.05
C GLY A 143 0.72 -9.66 10.94
N VAL A 144 -0.05 -8.57 10.97
CA VAL A 144 0.21 -7.36 11.75
C VAL A 144 -1.08 -6.83 12.36
N LYS A 145 -0.96 -5.93 13.34
CA LYS A 145 -2.10 -5.24 13.93
C LYS A 145 -2.54 -4.06 13.07
N LEU A 146 -3.85 -3.91 12.90
CA LEU A 146 -4.48 -2.76 12.26
C LEU A 146 -5.10 -1.83 13.30
N ALA A 147 -5.12 -0.53 12.99
CA ALA A 147 -5.38 0.52 13.97
C ALA A 147 -6.86 0.68 14.34
N SER A 148 -7.79 0.30 13.47
CA SER A 148 -9.23 0.43 13.74
C SER A 148 -10.02 -0.79 13.28
N HIS A 149 -11.20 -0.99 13.87
CA HIS A 149 -11.99 -2.22 13.72
C HIS A 149 -12.52 -2.46 12.31
N ASN A 150 -12.74 -1.40 11.55
CA ASN A 150 -13.21 -1.44 10.17
C ASN A 150 -12.15 -1.86 9.17
N GLN A 151 -10.87 -1.85 9.56
CA GLN A 151 -9.76 -2.19 8.68
C GLN A 151 -9.55 -3.71 8.62
N TYR A 152 -9.31 -4.20 7.42
CA TYR A 152 -9.03 -5.62 7.18
C TYR A 152 -8.28 -5.78 5.87
N ALA A 153 -7.65 -6.93 5.68
CA ALA A 153 -6.98 -7.26 4.43
C ALA A 153 -7.54 -8.52 3.81
N LYS A 154 -7.50 -8.58 2.49
CA LYS A 154 -7.81 -9.82 1.77
C LYS A 154 -6.94 -9.96 0.53
N VAL A 155 -6.77 -11.21 0.08
CA VAL A 155 -6.11 -11.51 -1.18
C VAL A 155 -7.11 -11.28 -2.32
N VAL A 156 -6.70 -10.45 -3.27
CA VAL A 156 -7.48 -10.16 -4.49
C VAL A 156 -6.89 -11.02 -5.61
N SER A 157 -7.65 -11.97 -6.09
CA SER A 157 -7.23 -12.90 -7.15
C SER A 157 -8.44 -13.38 -7.96
N VAL A 158 -8.21 -13.77 -9.19
CA VAL A 158 -9.23 -14.49 -9.98
C VAL A 158 -9.46 -15.85 -9.34
N GLU A 159 -10.73 -16.15 -9.06
CA GLU A 159 -11.13 -17.47 -8.59
C GLU A 159 -11.04 -18.55 -9.69
#